data_38a25721466ffed9ee805c3fe0bdccd1
#
_entry.id   38a25721466ffed9ee805c3fe0bdccd1
#
_cell.length_a   1.000
_cell.length_b   1.000
_cell.length_c   1.000
_cell.angle_alpha   90.00
_cell.angle_beta   90.00
_cell.angle_gamma   90.00
#
_symmetry.space_group_name_H-M   'P 1'
#
loop_
_entity.id
_entity.type
_entity.pdbx_description
1 polymer ?
#
loop_
_entity_poly.entity_id
_entity_poly.type
_entity_poly.pdbx_seq_one_letter_code
_entity_poly.pdbx_strand_id
1 'polypeptide(L)'
;ETWFFEVWNEPDLKTPFFDGTQEDYFRLYEITAKAVKAVDDKLKVGGPATSNSKWVAAFVDYCKAHDAPVDFITTHQYAGDPISEVCDQKDADHMKDTAEIQAEYKVDFTQLFAGLKPEDGLLPMFRRTMPDNTETDDLNRDLLRDAAEQVQKQADGLPVYYTEWNGCATFGAPGNDTRKVAAYDVRAALSAEDFIDGSSIWCFSDIFEEIHPFPEEFHGGYGLVTQHGIAKPLFHALRLLGQAGDKRLELPGALDGEVSVAAFRDAADTQLTVLATKQNLHHFAGQSTPATPVEIEVELDAKPQSVQLCRIDEEHGNPLKCWQAMGEPEDMTPAQVQQVIEESAVDYAPAPYEYANGKLTVKTELVTNDLAFFRIVK
;
A
#
# COMPACT_ATOMS: atom_id res chain seq x y z
N GLU A 1 8.48 19.91 -18.04
CA GLU A 1 8.42 18.75 -17.10
C GLU A 1 9.02 19.21 -15.78
N THR A 2 8.36 18.91 -14.67
CA THR A 2 8.89 19.22 -13.34
C THR A 2 9.38 17.92 -12.72
N TRP A 3 10.66 17.90 -12.36
CA TRP A 3 11.26 16.75 -11.69
C TRP A 3 11.20 16.98 -10.19
N PHE A 4 10.95 15.87 -9.46
CA PHE A 4 10.94 15.79 -8.02
C PHE A 4 12.17 15.02 -7.56
N PHE A 5 12.93 15.57 -6.62
CA PHE A 5 14.11 14.96 -6.04
C PHE A 5 13.86 14.75 -4.56
N GLU A 6 13.71 13.52 -4.17
CA GLU A 6 13.71 13.09 -2.78
C GLU A 6 15.14 12.82 -2.35
N VAL A 7 15.53 13.37 -1.21
CA VAL A 7 16.93 13.31 -0.76
C VAL A 7 17.08 12.14 0.21
N TRP A 8 17.79 11.10 -0.25
CA TRP A 8 18.09 9.88 0.50
C TRP A 8 16.86 8.96 0.66
N ASN A 9 17.06 7.88 1.47
CA ASN A 9 16.02 6.92 1.85
C ASN A 9 16.19 6.52 3.32
N GLU A 10 15.15 6.67 4.13
CA GLU A 10 15.05 6.27 5.54
C GLU A 10 16.29 6.59 6.38
N PRO A 11 16.69 7.86 6.44
CA PRO A 11 17.90 8.27 7.18
C PRO A 11 17.79 8.10 8.69
N ASP A 12 16.59 7.80 9.18
CA ASP A 12 16.31 7.48 10.58
C ASP A 12 16.62 6.02 10.93
N LEU A 13 16.88 5.15 9.94
CA LEU A 13 17.33 3.78 10.13
C LEU A 13 18.86 3.71 10.01
N LYS A 14 19.54 3.66 11.15
CA LYS A 14 21.00 3.75 11.23
C LYS A 14 21.71 2.69 10.41
N THR A 15 21.24 1.48 10.50
CA THR A 15 21.73 0.37 9.70
C THR A 15 20.49 -0.34 9.13
N PRO A 16 20.34 -0.48 7.82
CA PRO A 16 21.37 -0.38 6.77
C PRO A 16 21.44 0.96 6.01
N PHE A 17 20.60 1.98 6.28
CA PHE A 17 20.42 3.09 5.34
C PHE A 17 21.29 4.32 5.59
N PHE A 18 21.48 4.76 6.85
CA PHE A 18 22.25 5.96 7.13
C PHE A 18 23.06 5.85 8.43
N ASP A 19 24.37 5.98 8.37
CA ASP A 19 25.27 5.90 9.53
C ASP A 19 25.63 7.30 10.07
N GLY A 20 24.60 8.10 10.32
CA GLY A 20 24.74 9.46 10.85
C GLY A 20 23.66 9.79 11.86
N THR A 21 23.69 11.00 12.36
CA THR A 21 22.66 11.58 13.23
C THR A 21 21.56 12.26 12.38
N GLN A 22 20.46 12.63 13.00
CA GLN A 22 19.43 13.48 12.38
C GLN A 22 20.04 14.79 11.86
N GLU A 23 20.94 15.43 12.63
CA GLU A 23 21.59 16.67 12.23
C GLU A 23 22.53 16.47 11.04
N ASP A 24 23.24 15.35 10.95
CA ASP A 24 24.06 14.99 9.79
C ASP A 24 23.23 14.84 8.54
N TYR A 25 22.05 14.20 8.65
CA TYR A 25 21.12 14.08 7.54
C TYR A 25 20.55 15.46 7.12
N PHE A 26 20.11 16.28 8.07
CA PHE A 26 19.58 17.59 7.75
C PHE A 26 20.63 18.48 7.04
N ARG A 27 21.88 18.37 7.44
CA ARG A 27 22.99 19.04 6.74
C ARG A 27 23.22 18.46 5.34
N LEU A 28 23.17 17.15 5.16
CA LEU A 28 23.22 16.51 3.84
C LEU A 28 22.10 17.03 2.94
N TYR A 29 20.87 17.06 3.47
CA TYR A 29 19.72 17.59 2.78
C TYR A 29 19.95 19.04 2.32
N GLU A 30 20.34 19.93 3.22
CA GLU A 30 20.60 21.34 2.92
C GLU A 30 21.57 21.51 1.75
N ILE A 31 22.70 20.80 1.80
CA ILE A 31 23.73 20.87 0.75
C ILE A 31 23.15 20.37 -0.58
N THR A 32 22.45 19.24 -0.55
CA THR A 32 21.85 18.63 -1.74
C THR A 32 20.76 19.52 -2.33
N ALA A 33 19.85 20.04 -1.50
CA ALA A 33 18.76 20.90 -1.94
C ALA A 33 19.26 22.20 -2.58
N LYS A 34 20.25 22.84 -1.98
CA LYS A 34 20.91 24.04 -2.55
C LYS A 34 21.61 23.71 -3.88
N ALA A 35 22.23 22.55 -4.01
CA ALA A 35 22.88 22.12 -5.25
C ALA A 35 21.84 21.84 -6.37
N VAL A 36 20.74 21.17 -6.06
CA VAL A 36 19.64 20.93 -7.02
C VAL A 36 19.07 22.26 -7.53
N LYS A 37 18.76 23.19 -6.62
CA LYS A 37 18.24 24.53 -6.97
C LYS A 37 19.23 25.38 -7.75
N ALA A 38 20.52 25.18 -7.56
CA ALA A 38 21.56 25.88 -8.33
C ALA A 38 21.63 25.41 -9.80
N VAL A 39 21.16 24.20 -10.11
CA VAL A 39 21.04 23.69 -11.49
C VAL A 39 19.85 24.34 -12.20
N ASP A 40 18.68 24.27 -11.59
CA ASP A 40 17.45 24.92 -12.04
C ASP A 40 16.51 25.13 -10.84
N ASP A 41 16.08 26.35 -10.60
CA ASP A 41 15.20 26.70 -9.49
C ASP A 41 13.79 26.10 -9.58
N LYS A 42 13.40 25.62 -10.77
CA LYS A 42 12.14 24.91 -11.00
C LYS A 42 12.15 23.46 -10.55
N LEU A 43 13.33 22.86 -10.39
CA LEU A 43 13.43 21.47 -9.87
C LEU A 43 12.88 21.42 -8.45
N LYS A 44 12.06 20.41 -8.17
CA LYS A 44 11.44 20.23 -6.86
C LYS A 44 12.32 19.33 -6.00
N VAL A 45 12.57 19.76 -4.76
CA VAL A 45 13.38 18.99 -3.79
C VAL A 45 12.63 18.84 -2.47
N GLY A 46 12.66 17.66 -1.88
CA GLY A 46 11.94 17.33 -0.64
C GLY A 46 12.58 16.20 0.16
N GLY A 47 12.02 15.96 1.31
CA GLY A 47 12.39 14.99 2.33
C GLY A 47 11.43 15.11 3.51
N PRO A 48 11.74 14.51 4.67
CA PRO A 48 12.98 13.83 5.04
C PRO A 48 13.09 12.35 4.61
N ALA A 49 12.08 11.77 3.95
CA ALA A 49 12.06 10.38 3.50
C ALA A 49 12.26 9.35 4.64
N THR A 50 11.75 9.65 5.81
CA THR A 50 11.93 8.84 7.02
C THR A 50 10.92 7.72 7.11
N SER A 51 11.27 6.63 7.79
CA SER A 51 10.32 5.60 8.20
C SER A 51 9.33 6.16 9.24
N ASN A 52 8.15 5.53 9.34
CA ASN A 52 7.18 5.75 10.41
C ASN A 52 6.78 7.22 10.62
N SER A 53 6.72 8.00 9.54
CA SER A 53 6.26 9.40 9.58
C SER A 53 7.05 10.30 10.53
N LYS A 54 8.35 10.01 10.74
CA LYS A 54 9.21 10.71 11.70
C LYS A 54 9.82 12.00 11.15
N TRP A 55 10.35 12.81 12.06
CA TRP A 55 11.21 13.99 11.85
C TRP A 55 10.58 15.16 11.08
N VAL A 56 9.35 15.07 10.63
CA VAL A 56 8.76 16.07 9.73
C VAL A 56 8.80 17.49 10.32
N ALA A 57 8.33 17.68 11.55
CA ALA A 57 8.35 19.00 12.17
C ALA A 57 9.79 19.54 12.36
N ALA A 58 10.71 18.69 12.88
CA ALA A 58 12.10 19.08 13.07
C ALA A 58 12.80 19.40 11.75
N PHE A 59 12.49 18.64 10.68
CA PHE A 59 13.01 18.88 9.35
C PHE A 59 12.54 20.23 8.76
N VAL A 60 11.25 20.53 8.89
CA VAL A 60 10.69 21.82 8.44
C VAL A 60 11.31 22.98 9.21
N ASP A 61 11.47 22.86 10.53
CA ASP A 61 12.10 23.86 11.37
C ASP A 61 13.57 24.08 11.00
N TYR A 62 14.31 23.00 10.75
CA TYR A 62 15.69 23.08 10.27
C TYR A 62 15.78 23.80 8.93
N CYS A 63 14.95 23.44 7.96
CA CYS A 63 14.95 24.08 6.64
C CYS A 63 14.70 25.59 6.73
N LYS A 64 13.77 26.03 7.56
CA LYS A 64 13.51 27.45 7.82
C LYS A 64 14.70 28.15 8.47
N ALA A 65 15.31 27.52 9.49
CA ALA A 65 16.41 28.13 10.24
C ALA A 65 17.68 28.28 9.39
N HIS A 66 17.89 27.42 8.41
CA HIS A 66 19.10 27.35 7.58
C HIS A 66 18.91 27.88 6.14
N ASP A 67 17.72 28.41 5.83
CA ASP A 67 17.35 28.82 4.47
C ASP A 67 17.62 27.70 3.45
N ALA A 68 17.25 26.47 3.84
CA ALA A 68 17.35 25.29 3.00
C ALA A 68 16.08 25.14 2.15
N PRO A 69 16.20 25.06 0.82
CA PRO A 69 15.03 24.89 -0.05
C PRO A 69 14.29 23.59 0.28
N VAL A 70 12.96 23.67 0.37
CA VAL A 70 12.05 22.52 0.50
C VAL A 70 10.77 22.82 -0.25
N ASP A 71 10.39 21.96 -1.19
CA ASP A 71 9.19 22.13 -2.02
C ASP A 71 8.06 21.18 -1.59
N PHE A 72 8.38 20.07 -0.93
CA PHE A 72 7.43 19.04 -0.50
C PHE A 72 8.00 18.19 0.65
N ILE A 73 7.12 17.56 1.38
CA ILE A 73 7.46 16.60 2.44
C ILE A 73 7.29 15.17 1.91
N THR A 74 8.21 14.29 2.27
CA THR A 74 8.12 12.85 2.02
C THR A 74 8.37 12.05 3.27
N THR A 75 7.69 10.91 3.37
CA THR A 75 7.85 9.95 4.45
C THR A 75 7.28 8.60 4.07
N HIS A 76 7.50 7.57 4.89
CA HIS A 76 7.04 6.22 4.71
C HIS A 76 6.16 5.77 5.88
N GLN A 77 5.26 4.81 5.62
CA GLN A 77 4.44 4.19 6.66
C GLN A 77 3.93 2.81 6.23
N TYR A 78 4.27 1.80 6.98
CA TYR A 78 3.70 0.46 6.80
C TYR A 78 2.66 0.16 7.86
N ALA A 79 1.68 -0.71 7.54
CA ALA A 79 0.58 -1.06 8.46
C ALA A 79 1.06 -1.93 9.60
N GLY A 80 2.06 -2.20 10.00
CA GLY A 80 2.56 -2.88 11.20
C GLY A 80 3.42 -1.98 12.05
N ASP A 81 3.80 -0.84 11.45
CA ASP A 81 4.70 0.08 12.13
C ASP A 81 3.92 0.98 13.10
N PRO A 82 4.46 1.26 14.26
CA PRO A 82 3.83 2.21 15.16
C PRO A 82 3.72 3.57 14.46
N ILE A 83 2.61 4.27 14.64
CA ILE A 83 2.65 5.72 14.48
C ILE A 83 3.61 6.17 15.57
N SER A 84 4.77 6.67 15.18
CA SER A 84 5.67 7.28 16.16
C SER A 84 4.87 8.33 16.89
N GLU A 85 4.67 8.15 18.17
CA GLU A 85 4.04 9.15 19.02
C GLU A 85 4.73 10.44 18.67
N VAL A 86 3.96 11.33 18.08
CA VAL A 86 4.31 12.64 17.56
C VAL A 86 5.73 13.01 17.94
N CYS A 87 6.67 12.80 17.05
CA CYS A 87 8.09 13.11 17.16
C CYS A 87 8.45 13.89 18.40
N ASP A 88 8.54 13.22 19.53
CA ASP A 88 9.20 13.85 20.67
C ASP A 88 10.68 13.88 20.29
N GLN A 89 11.24 15.04 20.10
CA GLN A 89 12.65 15.27 19.73
C GLN A 89 13.64 14.45 20.57
N LYS A 90 13.19 13.91 21.69
CA LYS A 90 13.98 13.06 22.57
C LYS A 90 14.24 11.65 22.04
N ASP A 91 13.40 11.15 21.12
CA ASP A 91 13.62 9.83 20.51
C ASP A 91 14.55 9.90 19.29
N ALA A 92 14.84 11.08 18.77
CA ALA A 92 15.79 11.27 17.69
C ALA A 92 17.23 10.84 18.05
N ASP A 93 17.57 10.87 19.32
CA ASP A 93 18.90 10.47 19.81
C ASP A 93 19.05 8.97 20.10
N HIS A 94 17.95 8.20 20.07
CA HIS A 94 17.95 6.76 20.31
C HIS A 94 17.61 5.98 19.04
N MET A 95 18.49 6.04 18.07
CA MET A 95 18.51 5.03 17.02
C MET A 95 19.00 3.73 17.65
N LYS A 96 18.10 2.74 17.79
CA LYS A 96 18.43 1.43 18.35
C LYS A 96 19.50 0.78 17.48
N ASP A 97 20.62 0.43 18.08
CA ASP A 97 21.61 -0.37 17.38
C ASP A 97 21.09 -1.83 17.20
N THR A 98 21.78 -2.60 16.39
CA THR A 98 21.41 -3.99 16.11
C THR A 98 21.27 -4.82 17.38
N ALA A 99 22.04 -4.53 18.42
CA ALA A 99 22.00 -5.24 19.71
C ALA A 99 20.75 -4.87 20.53
N GLU A 100 20.29 -3.62 20.45
CA GLU A 100 19.04 -3.17 21.08
C GLU A 100 17.82 -3.75 20.37
N ILE A 101 17.84 -3.80 19.05
CA ILE A 101 16.79 -4.46 18.23
C ILE A 101 16.73 -5.95 18.60
N GLN A 102 17.87 -6.64 18.65
CA GLN A 102 17.93 -8.04 19.06
C GLN A 102 17.40 -8.28 20.47
N ALA A 103 17.67 -7.38 21.40
CA ALA A 103 17.21 -7.47 22.79
C ALA A 103 15.69 -7.22 22.92
N GLU A 104 15.17 -6.30 22.15
CA GLU A 104 13.74 -5.94 22.16
C GLU A 104 12.87 -7.04 21.56
N TYR A 105 13.24 -7.54 20.40
CA TYR A 105 12.49 -8.60 19.70
C TYR A 105 12.85 -10.01 20.23
N LYS A 106 13.78 -10.13 21.17
CA LYS A 106 14.29 -11.42 21.72
C LYS A 106 14.73 -12.40 20.61
N VAL A 107 15.20 -11.87 19.50
CA VAL A 107 15.66 -12.67 18.38
C VAL A 107 17.11 -13.05 18.60
N ASP A 108 17.35 -14.30 18.96
CA ASP A 108 18.69 -14.88 18.93
C ASP A 108 18.98 -15.39 17.52
N PHE A 109 19.62 -14.57 16.70
CA PHE A 109 20.00 -14.93 15.35
C PHE A 109 20.87 -16.20 15.29
N THR A 110 21.60 -16.50 16.35
CA THR A 110 22.43 -17.72 16.41
C THR A 110 21.55 -18.98 16.53
N GLN A 111 20.45 -18.89 17.31
CA GLN A 111 19.46 -19.98 17.37
C GLN A 111 18.61 -20.05 16.10
N LEU A 112 18.34 -18.92 15.52
CA LEU A 112 17.58 -18.78 14.29
C LEU A 112 18.25 -19.55 13.13
N PHE A 113 19.58 -19.45 13.01
CA PHE A 113 20.36 -20.15 11.99
C PHE A 113 20.72 -21.59 12.39
N ALA A 114 20.67 -21.95 13.68
CA ALA A 114 21.14 -23.24 14.19
C ALA A 114 20.29 -24.46 13.79
N GLY A 115 19.10 -24.25 13.24
CA GLY A 115 18.20 -25.34 12.84
C GLY A 115 17.96 -25.45 11.33
N LEU A 116 18.66 -24.64 10.54
CA LEU A 116 18.45 -24.57 9.10
C LEU A 116 19.24 -25.66 8.38
N LYS A 117 18.53 -26.39 7.56
CA LYS A 117 19.14 -27.30 6.63
C LYS A 117 19.13 -26.63 5.25
N PRO A 118 20.24 -26.73 4.49
CA PRO A 118 20.30 -26.17 3.13
C PRO A 118 19.17 -26.67 2.22
N GLU A 119 18.67 -27.88 2.51
CA GLU A 119 17.55 -28.48 1.76
C GLU A 119 16.18 -27.86 2.04
N ASP A 120 16.03 -27.09 3.13
CA ASP A 120 14.75 -26.47 3.48
C ASP A 120 14.47 -25.17 2.68
N GLY A 121 15.47 -24.66 1.96
CA GLY A 121 15.38 -23.40 1.22
C GLY A 121 15.44 -22.15 2.10
N LEU A 122 15.59 -20.99 1.49
CA LEU A 122 15.71 -19.70 2.19
C LEU A 122 14.37 -19.12 2.64
N LEU A 123 13.32 -19.31 1.86
CA LEU A 123 12.01 -18.73 2.17
C LEU A 123 11.38 -19.26 3.47
N PRO A 124 11.35 -20.59 3.74
CA PRO A 124 10.91 -21.09 5.04
C PRO A 124 11.74 -20.57 6.21
N MET A 125 13.04 -20.37 6.00
CA MET A 125 13.91 -19.74 6.97
C MET A 125 13.48 -18.32 7.25
N PHE A 126 13.38 -17.52 6.21
CA PHE A 126 13.00 -16.12 6.30
C PHE A 126 11.65 -15.95 7.03
N ARG A 127 10.64 -16.74 6.67
CA ARG A 127 9.33 -16.73 7.32
C ARG A 127 9.36 -17.10 8.80
N ARG A 128 10.33 -17.91 9.25
CA ARG A 128 10.51 -18.21 10.68
C ARG A 128 11.20 -17.09 11.44
N THR A 129 11.97 -16.25 10.74
CA THR A 129 12.79 -15.19 11.34
C THR A 129 12.04 -13.87 11.44
N MET A 130 11.14 -13.62 10.51
CA MET A 130 10.32 -12.43 10.49
C MET A 130 8.98 -12.77 11.16
N PRO A 131 8.64 -12.15 12.29
CA PRO A 131 7.32 -12.34 12.89
C PRO A 131 6.28 -11.95 11.84
N ASP A 132 5.33 -12.82 11.60
CA ASP A 132 4.18 -12.51 10.77
C ASP A 132 3.28 -11.52 11.55
N ASN A 133 3.57 -10.24 11.42
CA ASN A 133 2.76 -9.18 12.02
C ASN A 133 1.32 -9.17 11.48
N THR A 134 1.04 -10.02 10.49
CA THR A 134 -0.30 -10.17 9.93
C THR A 134 -1.27 -10.89 10.87
N GLU A 135 -0.80 -11.50 11.95
CA GLU A 135 -1.62 -12.22 12.92
C GLU A 135 -1.99 -11.40 14.16
N THR A 136 -1.49 -10.17 14.32
CA THR A 136 -1.80 -9.36 15.51
C THR A 136 -3.13 -8.65 15.34
N ASP A 137 -4.02 -8.79 16.33
CA ASP A 137 -5.36 -8.17 16.35
C ASP A 137 -5.32 -6.64 16.55
N ASP A 138 -4.16 -6.06 16.79
CA ASP A 138 -4.00 -4.67 17.21
C ASP A 138 -3.67 -3.68 16.08
N LEU A 139 -3.63 -4.15 14.83
CA LEU A 139 -3.29 -3.27 13.71
C LEU A 139 -4.45 -2.35 13.33
N ASN A 140 -4.18 -1.06 13.39
CA ASN A 140 -5.14 -0.03 13.01
C ASN A 140 -5.30 0.03 11.48
N ARG A 141 -6.48 -0.29 10.97
CA ARG A 141 -6.79 -0.19 9.53
C ARG A 141 -6.77 1.25 8.99
N ASP A 142 -6.83 2.24 9.87
CA ASP A 142 -6.79 3.67 9.54
C ASP A 142 -5.39 4.29 9.73
N LEU A 143 -4.37 3.45 9.97
CA LEU A 143 -3.02 3.86 10.31
C LEU A 143 -2.43 4.89 9.34
N LEU A 144 -2.54 4.64 8.03
CA LEU A 144 -2.02 5.57 7.01
C LEU A 144 -2.72 6.92 7.09
N ARG A 145 -4.04 6.94 7.26
CA ARG A 145 -4.81 8.18 7.43
C ARG A 145 -4.36 8.94 8.67
N ASP A 146 -4.26 8.25 9.79
CA ASP A 146 -3.95 8.87 11.08
C ASP A 146 -2.51 9.44 11.07
N ALA A 147 -1.57 8.72 10.46
CA ALA A 147 -0.21 9.19 10.25
C ALA A 147 -0.18 10.40 9.27
N ALA A 148 -0.89 10.32 8.15
CA ALA A 148 -0.94 11.38 7.15
C ALA A 148 -1.55 12.67 7.70
N GLU A 149 -2.61 12.59 8.50
CA GLU A 149 -3.20 13.75 9.18
C GLU A 149 -2.20 14.43 10.12
N GLN A 150 -1.37 13.66 10.83
CA GLN A 150 -0.32 14.21 11.69
C GLN A 150 0.79 14.87 10.87
N VAL A 151 1.26 14.19 9.83
CA VAL A 151 2.30 14.72 8.93
C VAL A 151 1.84 16.01 8.26
N GLN A 152 0.60 16.09 7.78
CA GLN A 152 0.04 17.28 7.18
C GLN A 152 0.05 18.48 8.15
N LYS A 153 -0.26 18.25 9.43
CA LYS A 153 -0.18 19.29 10.46
C LYS A 153 1.25 19.78 10.71
N GLN A 154 2.25 18.92 10.54
CA GLN A 154 3.67 19.22 10.73
C GLN A 154 4.34 19.83 9.48
N ALA A 155 3.76 19.61 8.31
CA ALA A 155 4.31 20.03 7.02
C ALA A 155 4.27 21.53 6.74
N ASP A 156 3.64 22.33 7.60
CA ASP A 156 3.54 23.79 7.49
C ASP A 156 2.99 24.27 6.12
N GLY A 157 2.01 23.53 5.59
CA GLY A 157 1.38 23.85 4.30
C GLY A 157 2.15 23.37 3.07
N LEU A 158 3.26 22.68 3.22
CA LEU A 158 3.93 22.02 2.11
C LEU A 158 3.14 20.77 1.66
N PRO A 159 3.17 20.45 0.35
CA PRO A 159 2.61 19.19 -0.14
C PRO A 159 3.22 17.97 0.55
N VAL A 160 2.41 16.93 0.81
CA VAL A 160 2.81 15.72 1.50
C VAL A 160 2.72 14.52 0.56
N TYR A 161 3.80 13.76 0.46
CA TYR A 161 3.87 12.52 -0.33
C TYR A 161 4.32 11.37 0.54
N TYR A 162 3.58 10.26 0.51
CA TYR A 162 4.04 8.99 1.04
C TYR A 162 4.74 8.24 -0.09
N THR A 163 6.05 8.35 -0.13
CA THR A 163 6.86 7.82 -1.23
C THR A 163 7.09 6.33 -1.12
N GLU A 164 6.82 5.77 0.06
CA GLU A 164 6.84 4.34 0.31
C GLU A 164 5.79 3.96 1.36
N TRP A 165 4.92 3.02 1.03
CA TRP A 165 3.97 2.43 1.96
C TRP A 165 3.40 1.11 1.40
N ASN A 166 2.87 0.26 2.29
CA ASN A 166 2.16 -0.94 1.92
C ASN A 166 1.34 -1.44 3.12
N GLY A 167 0.39 -2.33 2.87
CA GLY A 167 -0.42 -2.98 3.91
C GLY A 167 0.34 -3.93 4.81
N CYS A 168 1.57 -4.32 4.49
CA CYS A 168 2.38 -5.21 5.32
C CYS A 168 3.86 -4.87 5.23
N ALA A 169 4.50 -4.65 6.38
CA ALA A 169 5.94 -4.39 6.48
C ALA A 169 6.81 -5.65 6.36
N THR A 170 6.21 -6.85 6.42
CA THR A 170 6.95 -8.10 6.48
C THR A 170 7.16 -8.67 5.08
N PHE A 171 8.41 -8.70 4.60
CA PHE A 171 8.76 -9.43 3.39
C PHE A 171 8.59 -10.94 3.61
N GLY A 172 8.07 -11.63 2.61
CA GLY A 172 7.80 -13.08 2.70
C GLY A 172 6.47 -13.41 3.38
N ALA A 173 5.68 -12.42 3.81
CA ALA A 173 4.36 -12.67 4.38
C ALA A 173 3.39 -13.19 3.30
N PRO A 174 2.75 -14.35 3.50
CA PRO A 174 1.86 -14.94 2.48
C PRO A 174 0.70 -14.01 2.08
N GLY A 175 0.31 -13.10 2.95
CA GLY A 175 -0.73 -12.10 2.70
C GLY A 175 -0.43 -11.16 1.54
N ASN A 176 0.87 -10.89 1.26
CA ASN A 176 1.32 -9.97 0.21
C ASN A 176 0.94 -10.44 -1.20
N ASP A 177 0.75 -11.75 -1.41
CA ASP A 177 0.36 -12.32 -2.69
C ASP A 177 -1.16 -12.42 -2.87
N THR A 178 -1.95 -11.91 -1.92
CA THR A 178 -3.39 -12.15 -1.85
C THR A 178 -4.21 -10.86 -1.92
N ARG A 179 -5.53 -11.01 -2.05
CA ARG A 179 -6.49 -9.90 -2.00
C ARG A 179 -6.56 -9.18 -0.63
N LYS A 180 -5.93 -9.72 0.42
CA LYS A 180 -5.83 -9.05 1.74
C LYS A 180 -5.17 -7.68 1.60
N VAL A 181 -3.98 -7.65 1.01
CA VAL A 181 -3.26 -6.40 0.74
C VAL A 181 -4.06 -5.50 -0.20
N ALA A 182 -4.66 -6.06 -1.25
CA ALA A 182 -5.46 -5.27 -2.20
C ALA A 182 -6.63 -4.54 -1.52
N ALA A 183 -7.38 -5.21 -0.66
CA ALA A 183 -8.50 -4.61 0.06
C ALA A 183 -8.03 -3.56 1.07
N TYR A 184 -6.92 -3.84 1.77
CA TYR A 184 -6.35 -2.91 2.73
C TYR A 184 -5.82 -1.66 2.03
N ASP A 185 -4.94 -1.80 1.05
CA ASP A 185 -4.26 -0.68 0.40
C ASP A 185 -5.22 0.24 -0.34
N VAL A 186 -6.22 -0.32 -1.03
CA VAL A 186 -7.25 0.50 -1.68
C VAL A 186 -8.04 1.30 -0.64
N ARG A 187 -8.44 0.68 0.46
CA ARG A 187 -9.15 1.40 1.53
C ARG A 187 -8.25 2.42 2.21
N ALA A 188 -7.00 2.08 2.51
CA ALA A 188 -6.03 2.97 3.14
C ALA A 188 -5.78 4.21 2.27
N ALA A 189 -5.53 4.02 0.97
CA ALA A 189 -5.38 5.12 0.02
C ALA A 189 -6.59 6.06 0.02
N LEU A 190 -7.80 5.50 -0.05
CA LEU A 190 -9.05 6.27 -0.03
C LEU A 190 -9.28 7.01 1.29
N SER A 191 -8.84 6.47 2.41
CA SER A 191 -8.98 7.12 3.72
C SER A 191 -7.96 8.23 3.97
N ALA A 192 -6.77 8.14 3.33
CA ALA A 192 -5.70 9.11 3.48
C ALA A 192 -5.74 10.24 2.44
N GLU A 193 -6.57 10.15 1.39
CA GLU A 193 -6.62 11.04 0.23
C GLU A 193 -6.70 12.53 0.60
N ASP A 194 -7.44 12.88 1.65
CA ASP A 194 -7.63 14.27 2.09
C ASP A 194 -6.39 14.87 2.78
N PHE A 195 -5.40 14.06 3.13
CA PHE A 195 -4.22 14.45 3.90
C PHE A 195 -2.91 14.38 3.12
N ILE A 196 -2.94 13.82 1.90
CA ILE A 196 -1.76 13.61 1.07
C ILE A 196 -1.98 14.12 -0.35
N ASP A 197 -0.89 14.60 -0.98
CA ASP A 197 -0.90 15.05 -2.38
C ASP A 197 -0.55 13.93 -3.35
N GLY A 198 0.00 12.84 -2.85
CA GLY A 198 0.28 11.64 -3.63
C GLY A 198 0.98 10.54 -2.82
N SER A 199 1.02 9.35 -3.40
CA SER A 199 1.70 8.23 -2.76
C SER A 199 2.20 7.19 -3.75
N SER A 200 3.19 6.41 -3.33
CA SER A 200 3.78 5.30 -4.08
C SER A 200 3.77 4.03 -3.24
N ILE A 201 3.17 2.98 -3.77
CA ILE A 201 3.20 1.66 -3.13
C ILE A 201 4.61 1.06 -3.24
N TRP A 202 5.12 0.49 -2.18
CA TRP A 202 6.30 -0.33 -2.18
C TRP A 202 5.93 -1.80 -2.38
N CYS A 203 6.27 -2.42 -3.53
CA CYS A 203 6.97 -1.84 -4.68
C CYS A 203 6.39 -2.37 -6.00
N PHE A 204 7.02 -2.07 -7.12
CA PHE A 204 6.49 -2.44 -8.43
C PHE A 204 6.57 -3.94 -8.72
N SER A 205 7.69 -4.61 -8.39
CA SER A 205 7.88 -6.03 -8.71
C SER A 205 8.61 -6.79 -7.63
N ASP A 206 8.44 -8.12 -7.63
CA ASP A 206 9.18 -9.04 -6.76
C ASP A 206 10.63 -9.27 -7.18
N ILE A 207 11.10 -8.61 -8.24
CA ILE A 207 12.52 -8.48 -8.53
C ILE A 207 13.10 -7.47 -7.54
N PHE A 208 13.58 -7.98 -6.43
CA PHE A 208 13.95 -7.18 -5.28
C PHE A 208 15.31 -7.66 -4.73
N GLU A 209 16.35 -6.84 -4.93
CA GLU A 209 17.74 -7.23 -4.66
C GLU A 209 18.22 -6.94 -3.24
N GLU A 210 17.50 -6.14 -2.47
CA GLU A 210 17.84 -5.84 -1.07
C GLU A 210 17.76 -7.09 -0.19
N ILE A 211 16.80 -7.97 -0.50
CA ILE A 211 16.69 -9.28 0.09
C ILE A 211 17.00 -10.30 -1.01
N HIS A 212 17.71 -11.38 -0.66
CA HIS A 212 18.06 -12.42 -1.62
C HIS A 212 16.83 -12.90 -2.40
N PRO A 213 16.86 -12.97 -3.73
CA PRO A 213 15.71 -13.43 -4.51
C PRO A 213 15.35 -14.88 -4.13
N PHE A 214 14.06 -15.12 -3.96
CA PHE A 214 13.53 -16.46 -3.75
C PHE A 214 13.12 -17.07 -5.10
N PRO A 215 13.29 -18.39 -5.28
CA PRO A 215 12.92 -19.03 -6.54
C PRO A 215 11.40 -19.15 -6.72
N GLU A 216 10.64 -19.20 -5.62
CA GLU A 216 9.20 -19.36 -5.66
C GLU A 216 8.51 -18.11 -6.26
N GLU A 217 7.55 -18.32 -7.16
CA GLU A 217 6.83 -17.25 -7.85
C GLU A 217 6.02 -16.37 -6.88
N PHE A 218 5.35 -17.00 -5.91
CA PHE A 218 4.55 -16.33 -4.88
C PHE A 218 5.19 -16.53 -3.51
N HIS A 219 6.22 -15.77 -3.26
CA HIS A 219 7.00 -15.88 -2.02
C HIS A 219 6.62 -14.84 -0.95
N GLY A 220 5.57 -14.03 -1.19
CA GLY A 220 5.16 -12.98 -0.27
C GLY A 220 5.99 -11.71 -0.37
N GLY A 221 6.56 -11.43 -1.53
CA GLY A 221 7.25 -10.17 -1.80
C GLY A 221 6.30 -8.97 -1.89
N TYR A 222 6.86 -7.76 -1.85
CA TYR A 222 6.09 -6.52 -1.90
C TYR A 222 5.58 -6.13 -3.29
N GLY A 223 6.05 -6.81 -4.33
CA GLY A 223 5.77 -6.44 -5.71
C GLY A 223 4.29 -6.44 -6.05
N LEU A 224 3.88 -5.47 -6.86
CA LEU A 224 2.57 -5.50 -7.55
C LEU A 224 2.52 -6.62 -8.60
N VAL A 225 3.67 -6.98 -9.14
CA VAL A 225 3.84 -8.10 -10.06
C VAL A 225 4.93 -9.03 -9.55
N THR A 226 4.78 -10.31 -9.86
CA THR A 226 5.77 -11.33 -9.52
C THR A 226 7.04 -11.18 -10.38
N GLN A 227 8.05 -12.00 -10.10
CA GLN A 227 9.31 -12.00 -10.87
C GLN A 227 9.14 -12.29 -12.37
N HIS A 228 8.09 -13.02 -12.77
CA HIS A 228 7.75 -13.26 -14.18
C HIS A 228 6.68 -12.30 -14.72
N GLY A 229 6.33 -11.25 -13.98
CA GLY A 229 5.40 -10.22 -14.41
C GLY A 229 3.92 -10.61 -14.29
N ILE A 230 3.59 -11.61 -13.49
CA ILE A 230 2.21 -11.98 -13.18
C ILE A 230 1.63 -10.91 -12.23
N ALA A 231 0.53 -10.30 -12.63
CA ALA A 231 -0.14 -9.27 -11.84
C ALA A 231 -0.79 -9.87 -10.58
N LYS A 232 -0.44 -9.36 -9.41
CA LYS A 232 -1.06 -9.73 -8.13
C LYS A 232 -2.41 -9.00 -7.93
N PRO A 233 -3.24 -9.40 -6.98
CA PRO A 233 -4.54 -8.78 -6.73
C PRO A 233 -4.47 -7.26 -6.53
N LEU A 234 -3.44 -6.76 -5.82
CA LEU A 234 -3.24 -5.33 -5.61
C LEU A 234 -3.00 -4.55 -6.91
N PHE A 235 -2.22 -5.12 -7.87
CA PHE A 235 -2.05 -4.50 -9.19
C PHE A 235 -3.39 -4.28 -9.88
N HIS A 236 -4.24 -5.30 -9.88
CA HIS A 236 -5.56 -5.22 -10.50
C HIS A 236 -6.46 -4.18 -9.78
N ALA A 237 -6.44 -4.15 -8.46
CA ALA A 237 -7.22 -3.20 -7.67
C ALA A 237 -6.82 -1.75 -7.96
N LEU A 238 -5.51 -1.45 -7.99
CA LEU A 238 -5.00 -0.13 -8.32
C LEU A 238 -5.29 0.26 -9.78
N ARG A 239 -5.19 -0.69 -10.72
CA ARG A 239 -5.57 -0.46 -12.12
C ARG A 239 -7.05 -0.10 -12.26
N LEU A 240 -7.94 -0.80 -11.55
CA LEU A 240 -9.37 -0.52 -11.55
C LEU A 240 -9.69 0.81 -10.88
N LEU A 241 -9.02 1.13 -9.78
CA LEU A 241 -9.14 2.42 -9.09
C LEU A 241 -8.70 3.57 -10.00
N GLY A 242 -7.56 3.42 -10.71
CA GLY A 242 -7.07 4.41 -11.68
C GLY A 242 -8.00 4.60 -12.90
N GLN A 243 -8.94 3.68 -13.14
CA GLN A 243 -9.97 3.78 -14.19
C GLN A 243 -11.34 4.21 -13.67
N ALA A 244 -11.47 4.44 -12.36
CA ALA A 244 -12.77 4.68 -11.72
C ALA A 244 -13.39 6.02 -12.10
N GLY A 245 -12.58 7.05 -12.34
CA GLY A 245 -13.00 8.39 -12.73
C GLY A 245 -12.21 9.48 -11.99
N ASP A 246 -12.31 10.70 -12.49
CA ASP A 246 -11.47 11.82 -12.06
C ASP A 246 -11.97 12.51 -10.79
N LYS A 247 -13.22 12.24 -10.41
CA LYS A 247 -13.86 12.90 -9.26
C LYS A 247 -14.49 11.88 -8.32
N ARG A 248 -13.93 11.78 -7.12
CA ARG A 248 -14.56 11.05 -6.03
C ARG A 248 -15.79 11.78 -5.52
N LEU A 249 -16.86 11.05 -5.22
CA LEU A 249 -18.06 11.57 -4.62
C LEU A 249 -17.96 11.50 -3.09
N GLU A 250 -18.42 12.53 -2.43
CA GLU A 250 -18.50 12.56 -0.97
C GLU A 250 -19.58 11.60 -0.47
N LEU A 251 -19.20 10.61 0.30
CA LEU A 251 -20.06 9.62 0.94
C LEU A 251 -19.69 9.56 2.44
N PRO A 252 -20.23 10.44 3.27
CA PRO A 252 -19.86 10.50 4.68
C PRO A 252 -20.07 9.16 5.40
N GLY A 253 -19.03 8.70 6.12
CA GLY A 253 -19.05 7.44 6.87
C GLY A 253 -18.99 6.18 6.01
N ALA A 254 -18.85 6.28 4.69
CA ALA A 254 -18.85 5.11 3.81
C ALA A 254 -17.59 4.23 3.92
N LEU A 255 -16.53 4.71 4.56
CA LEU A 255 -15.32 3.94 4.84
C LEU A 255 -15.27 3.36 6.27
N ASP A 256 -16.20 3.71 7.15
CA ASP A 256 -16.10 3.41 8.59
C ASP A 256 -16.62 2.01 8.94
N GLY A 257 -17.49 1.44 8.11
CA GLY A 257 -18.15 0.16 8.34
C GLY A 257 -17.29 -1.07 8.03
N GLU A 258 -17.87 -2.25 8.24
CA GLU A 258 -17.31 -3.53 7.80
C GLU A 258 -17.16 -3.57 6.27
N VAL A 259 -18.13 -3.02 5.56
CA VAL A 259 -18.06 -2.76 4.11
C VAL A 259 -17.76 -1.30 3.89
N SER A 260 -16.68 -1.03 3.21
CA SER A 260 -16.28 0.31 2.77
C SER A 260 -16.74 0.53 1.33
N VAL A 261 -17.26 1.73 1.04
CA VAL A 261 -17.76 2.09 -0.30
C VAL A 261 -17.12 3.41 -0.75
N ALA A 262 -16.72 3.48 -2.01
CA ALA A 262 -16.33 4.72 -2.67
C ALA A 262 -16.98 4.81 -4.04
N ALA A 263 -17.31 6.02 -4.48
CA ALA A 263 -17.90 6.26 -5.80
C ALA A 263 -17.15 7.36 -6.52
N PHE A 264 -17.01 7.18 -7.83
CA PHE A 264 -16.22 8.06 -8.68
C PHE A 264 -17.01 8.38 -9.95
N ARG A 265 -16.81 9.58 -10.44
CA ARG A 265 -17.42 10.06 -11.69
C ARG A 265 -16.32 10.49 -12.64
N ASP A 266 -16.47 10.16 -13.92
CA ASP A 266 -15.58 10.66 -14.95
C ASP A 266 -15.83 12.17 -15.20
N ALA A 267 -14.86 12.85 -15.82
CA ALA A 267 -14.93 14.30 -16.08
C ALA A 267 -16.14 14.68 -16.96
N ALA A 268 -16.56 13.79 -17.84
CA ALA A 268 -17.70 14.01 -18.75
C ALA A 268 -19.07 13.68 -18.15
N ASP A 269 -19.10 13.14 -16.93
CA ASP A 269 -20.32 12.63 -16.25
C ASP A 269 -21.07 11.55 -17.05
N THR A 270 -20.33 10.76 -17.81
CA THR A 270 -20.88 9.65 -18.63
C THR A 270 -20.76 8.30 -17.94
N GLN A 271 -19.83 8.19 -16.99
CA GLN A 271 -19.58 6.98 -16.23
C GLN A 271 -19.57 7.26 -14.72
N LEU A 272 -20.17 6.36 -13.98
CA LEU A 272 -20.05 6.26 -12.54
C LEU A 272 -19.42 4.91 -12.19
N THR A 273 -18.39 4.92 -11.36
CA THR A 273 -17.80 3.69 -10.80
C THR A 273 -18.05 3.65 -9.31
N VAL A 274 -18.56 2.53 -8.82
CA VAL A 274 -18.75 2.29 -7.38
C VAL A 274 -17.90 1.12 -6.97
N LEU A 275 -16.98 1.35 -6.05
CA LEU A 275 -16.19 0.34 -5.38
C LEU A 275 -16.85 -0.01 -4.05
N ALA A 276 -16.99 -1.31 -3.78
CA ALA A 276 -17.31 -1.83 -2.46
C ALA A 276 -16.25 -2.88 -2.07
N THR A 277 -15.74 -2.80 -0.85
CA THR A 277 -14.79 -3.78 -0.30
C THR A 277 -15.14 -4.13 1.13
N LYS A 278 -14.97 -5.40 1.49
CA LYS A 278 -15.12 -5.88 2.86
C LYS A 278 -13.73 -6.14 3.46
N GLN A 279 -12.99 -5.08 3.72
CA GLN A 279 -11.66 -5.18 4.31
C GLN A 279 -11.77 -5.65 5.77
N ASN A 280 -10.90 -6.56 6.19
CA ASN A 280 -10.85 -7.03 7.57
C ASN A 280 -10.56 -5.87 8.53
N LEU A 281 -11.42 -5.73 9.56
CA LEU A 281 -11.28 -4.66 10.57
C LEU A 281 -10.00 -4.77 11.41
N HIS A 282 -9.50 -5.99 11.58
CA HIS A 282 -8.28 -6.29 12.31
C HIS A 282 -7.08 -6.45 11.36
N HIS A 283 -7.12 -5.75 10.23
CA HIS A 283 -6.11 -5.82 9.19
C HIS A 283 -6.00 -7.25 8.64
N PHE A 284 -4.84 -7.90 8.75
CA PHE A 284 -4.65 -9.27 8.28
C PHE A 284 -5.02 -10.32 9.32
N ALA A 285 -5.14 -9.92 10.58
CA ALA A 285 -5.56 -10.80 11.65
C ALA A 285 -7.03 -11.18 11.51
N GLY A 286 -7.37 -12.29 12.07
CA GLY A 286 -8.73 -12.71 12.19
C GLY A 286 -9.19 -13.68 11.12
N GLN A 287 -10.30 -14.32 11.43
CA GLN A 287 -10.91 -15.33 10.60
C GLN A 287 -11.74 -14.69 9.48
N SER A 288 -11.88 -15.41 8.39
CA SER A 288 -12.86 -15.07 7.37
C SER A 288 -14.26 -14.97 8.00
N THR A 289 -14.92 -13.84 7.75
CA THR A 289 -16.30 -13.63 8.23
C THR A 289 -17.30 -14.12 7.18
N PRO A 290 -18.56 -14.42 7.56
CA PRO A 290 -19.60 -14.76 6.60
C PRO A 290 -19.78 -13.70 5.51
N ALA A 291 -20.30 -14.12 4.36
CA ALA A 291 -20.64 -13.21 3.28
C ALA A 291 -21.63 -12.14 3.76
N THR A 292 -21.35 -10.89 3.40
CA THR A 292 -22.21 -9.74 3.70
C THR A 292 -22.93 -9.33 2.41
N PRO A 293 -24.26 -9.34 2.37
CA PRO A 293 -25.02 -8.81 1.24
C PRO A 293 -24.86 -7.29 1.19
N VAL A 294 -24.57 -6.79 0.01
CA VAL A 294 -24.40 -5.36 -0.27
C VAL A 294 -25.39 -4.93 -1.34
N GLU A 295 -26.20 -3.95 -1.02
CA GLU A 295 -27.13 -3.31 -1.93
C GLU A 295 -26.70 -1.84 -2.13
N ILE A 296 -26.47 -1.46 -3.39
CA ILE A 296 -26.06 -0.11 -3.77
C ILE A 296 -27.18 0.50 -4.58
N GLU A 297 -27.67 1.64 -4.11
CA GLU A 297 -28.68 2.44 -4.79
C GLU A 297 -28.05 3.72 -5.35
N VAL A 298 -28.33 4.01 -6.62
CA VAL A 298 -27.83 5.19 -7.31
C VAL A 298 -29.01 5.92 -7.97
N GLU A 299 -29.18 7.21 -7.69
CA GLU A 299 -30.14 8.06 -8.38
C GLU A 299 -29.61 8.44 -9.77
N LEU A 300 -30.36 8.18 -10.80
CA LEU A 300 -30.03 8.47 -12.19
C LEU A 300 -31.22 9.10 -12.90
N ASP A 301 -30.98 10.13 -13.71
CA ASP A 301 -32.02 10.83 -14.50
C ASP A 301 -32.62 9.94 -15.59
N ALA A 302 -31.85 8.93 -16.05
CA ALA A 302 -32.27 7.98 -17.08
C ALA A 302 -31.76 6.58 -16.78
N LYS A 303 -32.38 5.58 -17.41
CA LYS A 303 -31.94 4.20 -17.35
C LYS A 303 -30.52 4.10 -17.94
N PRO A 304 -29.55 3.46 -17.24
CA PRO A 304 -28.18 3.35 -17.73
C PRO A 304 -28.09 2.51 -19.01
N GLN A 305 -27.13 2.83 -19.85
CA GLN A 305 -26.82 2.07 -21.07
C GLN A 305 -26.28 0.69 -20.73
N SER A 306 -25.40 0.61 -19.73
CA SER A 306 -24.87 -0.66 -19.23
C SER A 306 -24.50 -0.58 -17.76
N VAL A 307 -24.59 -1.72 -17.10
CA VAL A 307 -24.05 -1.95 -15.74
C VAL A 307 -23.16 -3.18 -15.80
N GLN A 308 -21.95 -3.03 -15.33
CA GLN A 308 -20.94 -4.09 -15.35
C GLN A 308 -20.34 -4.23 -13.94
N LEU A 309 -19.87 -5.41 -13.62
CA LEU A 309 -19.19 -5.74 -12.38
C LEU A 309 -17.84 -6.37 -12.70
N CYS A 310 -16.81 -5.90 -12.04
CA CYS A 310 -15.50 -6.52 -11.99
C CYS A 310 -15.20 -6.89 -10.52
N ARG A 311 -14.66 -8.07 -10.28
CA ARG A 311 -14.40 -8.59 -8.94
C ARG A 311 -12.92 -8.93 -8.76
N ILE A 312 -12.45 -8.77 -7.54
CA ILE A 312 -11.22 -9.40 -7.04
C ILE A 312 -11.65 -10.17 -5.80
N ASP A 313 -11.68 -11.48 -5.92
CA ASP A 313 -12.17 -12.39 -4.87
C ASP A 313 -11.45 -13.74 -4.96
N GLU A 314 -11.98 -14.77 -4.35
CA GLU A 314 -11.36 -16.12 -4.35
C GLU A 314 -11.23 -16.71 -5.77
N GLU A 315 -12.18 -16.38 -6.65
CA GLU A 315 -12.25 -16.95 -8.00
C GLU A 315 -11.72 -16.01 -9.11
N HIS A 316 -11.59 -14.70 -8.82
CA HIS A 316 -11.23 -13.68 -9.81
C HIS A 316 -10.03 -12.88 -9.32
N GLY A 317 -9.05 -12.68 -10.21
CA GLY A 317 -7.83 -11.93 -9.88
C GLY A 317 -6.97 -12.62 -8.82
N ASN A 318 -6.99 -13.96 -8.77
CA ASN A 318 -6.26 -14.78 -7.81
C ASN A 318 -5.20 -15.65 -8.51
N PRO A 319 -4.08 -15.09 -8.93
CA PRO A 319 -3.03 -15.83 -9.63
C PRO A 319 -2.36 -16.88 -8.74
N LEU A 320 -2.27 -16.65 -7.43
CA LEU A 320 -1.74 -17.60 -6.45
C LEU A 320 -2.52 -18.93 -6.51
N LYS A 321 -3.86 -18.88 -6.57
CA LYS A 321 -4.70 -20.08 -6.70
C LYS A 321 -4.39 -20.85 -7.99
N CYS A 322 -4.22 -20.16 -9.10
CA CYS A 322 -3.85 -20.79 -10.37
C CYS A 322 -2.50 -21.49 -10.30
N TRP A 323 -1.50 -20.84 -9.72
CA TRP A 323 -0.16 -21.39 -9.52
C TRP A 323 -0.18 -22.62 -8.60
N GLN A 324 -0.95 -22.55 -7.49
CA GLN A 324 -1.14 -23.69 -6.58
C GLN A 324 -1.81 -24.88 -7.25
N ALA A 325 -2.79 -24.63 -8.10
CA ALA A 325 -3.45 -25.68 -8.87
C ALA A 325 -2.52 -26.40 -9.86
N MET A 326 -1.42 -25.73 -10.29
CA MET A 326 -0.36 -26.34 -11.11
C MET A 326 0.65 -27.16 -10.31
N GLY A 327 0.54 -27.22 -8.98
CA GLY A 327 1.49 -27.90 -8.10
C GLY A 327 2.67 -27.05 -7.68
N GLU A 328 2.51 -25.74 -7.64
CA GLU A 328 3.48 -24.77 -7.13
C GLU A 328 4.86 -24.89 -7.79
N PRO A 329 4.95 -24.82 -9.15
CA PRO A 329 6.25 -24.96 -9.82
C PRO A 329 7.22 -23.85 -9.41
N GLU A 330 8.41 -24.22 -8.96
CA GLU A 330 9.48 -23.29 -8.59
C GLU A 330 9.98 -22.53 -9.83
N ASP A 331 10.28 -23.26 -10.92
CA ASP A 331 10.67 -22.70 -12.20
C ASP A 331 9.50 -22.77 -13.19
N MET A 332 8.79 -21.67 -13.41
CA MET A 332 7.68 -21.63 -14.36
C MET A 332 8.16 -21.53 -15.80
N THR A 333 7.61 -22.39 -16.65
CA THR A 333 7.77 -22.23 -18.11
C THR A 333 6.96 -21.01 -18.61
N PRO A 334 7.36 -20.40 -19.76
CA PRO A 334 6.56 -19.31 -20.34
C PRO A 334 5.08 -19.66 -20.60
N ALA A 335 4.79 -20.93 -20.90
CA ALA A 335 3.41 -21.40 -21.09
C ALA A 335 2.61 -21.42 -19.79
N GLN A 336 3.23 -21.82 -18.68
CA GLN A 336 2.62 -21.80 -17.34
C GLN A 336 2.39 -20.36 -16.87
N VAL A 337 3.36 -19.47 -17.06
CA VAL A 337 3.20 -18.04 -16.78
C VAL A 337 2.00 -17.46 -17.54
N GLN A 338 1.95 -17.71 -18.86
CA GLN A 338 0.85 -17.24 -19.69
C GLN A 338 -0.51 -17.81 -19.24
N GLN A 339 -0.56 -19.08 -18.86
CA GLN A 339 -1.77 -19.72 -18.34
C GLN A 339 -2.26 -19.02 -17.05
N VAL A 340 -1.35 -18.74 -16.10
CA VAL A 340 -1.72 -18.03 -14.85
C VAL A 340 -2.24 -16.64 -15.16
N ILE A 341 -1.62 -15.91 -16.08
CA ILE A 341 -2.06 -14.57 -16.51
C ILE A 341 -3.49 -14.63 -17.09
N GLU A 342 -3.76 -15.60 -17.96
CA GLU A 342 -5.08 -15.76 -18.60
C GLU A 342 -6.16 -16.18 -17.61
N GLU A 343 -5.88 -17.15 -16.73
CA GLU A 343 -6.84 -17.68 -15.76
C GLU A 343 -7.12 -16.70 -14.60
N SER A 344 -6.18 -15.83 -14.28
CA SER A 344 -6.34 -14.80 -13.23
C SER A 344 -6.74 -13.42 -13.78
N ALA A 345 -7.08 -13.31 -15.06
CA ALA A 345 -7.48 -12.06 -15.67
C ALA A 345 -8.70 -11.43 -14.96
N VAL A 346 -8.69 -10.11 -14.87
CA VAL A 346 -9.72 -9.32 -14.18
C VAL A 346 -10.38 -8.39 -15.21
N ASP A 347 -11.63 -8.72 -15.57
CA ASP A 347 -12.40 -8.02 -16.56
C ASP A 347 -13.82 -7.66 -16.08
N TYR A 348 -14.40 -6.63 -16.68
CA TYR A 348 -15.79 -6.25 -16.44
C TYR A 348 -16.75 -7.16 -17.20
N ALA A 349 -17.71 -7.77 -16.49
CA ALA A 349 -18.81 -8.54 -17.04
C ALA A 349 -20.16 -7.84 -16.79
N PRO A 350 -21.18 -8.05 -17.64
CA PRO A 350 -22.52 -7.53 -17.40
C PRO A 350 -23.05 -7.93 -16.03
N ALA A 351 -23.58 -6.97 -15.28
CA ALA A 351 -24.16 -7.21 -13.97
C ALA A 351 -25.68 -7.07 -13.98
N PRO A 352 -26.43 -7.92 -13.25
CA PRO A 352 -27.85 -7.73 -13.05
C PRO A 352 -28.13 -6.46 -12.27
N TYR A 353 -29.18 -5.74 -12.65
CA TYR A 353 -29.61 -4.54 -11.96
C TYR A 353 -31.13 -4.33 -12.07
N GLU A 354 -31.67 -3.54 -11.17
CA GLU A 354 -33.03 -3.03 -11.27
C GLU A 354 -33.00 -1.52 -11.50
N TYR A 355 -33.90 -1.02 -12.36
CA TYR A 355 -34.07 0.43 -12.54
C TYR A 355 -35.54 0.79 -12.52
N ALA A 356 -35.94 1.55 -11.52
CA ALA A 356 -37.30 2.01 -11.34
C ALA A 356 -37.34 3.39 -10.67
N ASN A 357 -38.21 4.27 -11.15
CA ASN A 357 -38.46 5.58 -10.56
C ASN A 357 -37.21 6.46 -10.42
N GLY A 358 -36.30 6.42 -11.39
CA GLY A 358 -35.05 7.19 -11.33
C GLY A 358 -33.96 6.58 -10.45
N LYS A 359 -34.17 5.37 -9.94
CA LYS A 359 -33.22 4.69 -9.06
C LYS A 359 -32.71 3.40 -9.71
N LEU A 360 -31.39 3.28 -9.77
CA LEU A 360 -30.67 2.05 -10.10
C LEU A 360 -30.33 1.32 -8.79
N THR A 361 -30.59 0.02 -8.76
CA THR A 361 -30.19 -0.84 -7.64
C THR A 361 -29.34 -1.99 -8.18
N VAL A 362 -28.15 -2.17 -7.61
CA VAL A 362 -27.27 -3.32 -7.84
C VAL A 362 -27.01 -4.05 -6.53
N LYS A 363 -26.83 -5.39 -6.62
CA LYS A 363 -26.63 -6.24 -5.45
C LYS A 363 -25.40 -7.10 -5.65
N THR A 364 -24.66 -7.33 -4.57
CA THR A 364 -23.55 -8.28 -4.53
C THR A 364 -23.41 -8.85 -3.14
N GLU A 365 -22.58 -9.87 -3.00
CA GLU A 365 -22.14 -10.39 -1.71
C GLU A 365 -20.63 -10.27 -1.64
N LEU A 366 -20.10 -9.87 -0.49
CA LEU A 366 -18.67 -9.76 -0.23
C LEU A 366 -18.30 -10.65 0.95
N VAL A 367 -17.31 -11.49 0.76
CA VAL A 367 -16.59 -12.12 1.87
C VAL A 367 -15.38 -11.28 2.24
N THR A 368 -14.69 -11.61 3.32
CA THR A 368 -13.55 -10.87 3.83
C THR A 368 -12.48 -10.65 2.74
N ASN A 369 -12.09 -9.41 2.57
CA ASN A 369 -11.09 -8.91 1.62
C ASN A 369 -11.49 -9.01 0.14
N ASP A 370 -12.77 -9.21 -0.17
CA ASP A 370 -13.27 -9.06 -1.54
C ASP A 370 -13.36 -7.58 -1.93
N LEU A 371 -13.16 -7.33 -3.22
CA LEU A 371 -13.40 -6.03 -3.86
C LEU A 371 -14.38 -6.23 -5.03
N ALA A 372 -15.35 -5.33 -5.14
CA ALA A 372 -16.31 -5.28 -6.24
C ALA A 372 -16.34 -3.87 -6.83
N PHE A 373 -16.10 -3.76 -8.15
CA PHE A 373 -16.15 -2.51 -8.90
C PHE A 373 -17.33 -2.56 -9.85
N PHE A 374 -18.35 -1.75 -9.59
CA PHE A 374 -19.47 -1.55 -10.51
C PHE A 374 -19.17 -0.38 -11.43
N ARG A 375 -19.25 -0.61 -12.74
CA ARG A 375 -19.18 0.43 -13.77
C ARG A 375 -20.57 0.63 -14.35
N ILE A 376 -21.06 1.85 -14.22
CA ILE A 376 -22.40 2.26 -14.68
C ILE A 376 -22.19 3.30 -15.77
N VAL A 377 -22.55 2.99 -17.01
CA VAL A 377 -22.50 3.92 -18.15
C VAL A 377 -23.89 4.53 -18.28
N LYS A 378 -23.96 5.85 -18.26
CA LYS A 378 -25.19 6.63 -18.33
C LYS A 378 -25.76 6.74 -19.73
#